data_d27ee8d06e51472fb8f81c8acfb7b290
#
_entry.id   d27ee8d06e51472fb8f81c8acfb7b290
#
_cell.length_a   1.000
_cell.length_b   1.000
_cell.length_c   1.000
_cell.angle_alpha   90.00
_cell.angle_beta   90.00
_cell.angle_gamma   90.00
#
_symmetry.space_group_name_H-M   'P 1'
#
loop_
_entity.id
_entity.type
_entity.pdbx_description
1 polymer ?
#
loop_
_entity_poly.entity_id
_entity_poly.type
_entity_poly.pdbx_seq_one_letter_code
_entity_poly.pdbx_strand_id
1 'polypeptide(L)'
;MLGNGWRLEELRRADKHQRRASDDDDDDGEKIQKKKKKKASSVLTVLRPKPSLIETKNNERSLLSDQERAELRQLCGRTLYHSLQTAVRPRGGRGQDAVFVATGDIDDMWIRDSSVQLSVYFPRVSQRPALRRVLEGAIRTQAFLILQDPYANAYSADWRDASKLPKSDRVIGRGGFVATRNYELDSGAYFLNMLWNYHRARPRPFGAERFLNDTELFDAAALLVKTWTVEQRHEELSPYRYSELPRGGKGPLSAFTGMSWSGYRPSDDPQRYGYNVPVNMYAAGALERALEINAEVWKSPEFAREASRLAGEIRAGIEAHGVVEVAGDDGTRTKMYAYEVDGLGGVLRDFDDPNVPSLLSVPLLGYPHFDPEVYAETRRRVLSSKNEHYFEGTVLTGLGSPHTPTGYVWPLAVMVEALTSDDAEKRANALKSLLKAQCGNGLMHESVHHSEGSACTREWFEWANAMFVVLYEDSLRERCDAEAEGNRLAEIGKRETGTAVIPGVASSDPMADPLFYESLEAQIHFMP
;
A
#
# COMPACT_ATOMS: atom_id res chain seq x y z
N MET A 1 -9.52 31.73 3.46
CA MET A 1 -8.55 31.77 2.34
C MET A 1 -7.17 32.29 2.77
N LEU A 2 -6.56 31.83 3.83
CA LEU A 2 -5.23 32.29 4.29
C LEU A 2 -4.37 31.15 4.91
N GLY A 3 -4.63 29.89 4.59
CA GLY A 3 -3.87 28.75 5.15
C GLY A 3 -2.82 28.10 4.24
N ASN A 4 -3.01 28.14 2.94
CA ASN A 4 -2.24 27.31 2.01
C ASN A 4 -0.97 27.98 1.43
N GLY A 5 -0.85 29.30 1.48
CA GLY A 5 0.33 30.03 1.00
C GLY A 5 1.57 29.86 1.89
N TRP A 6 1.37 29.68 3.19
CA TRP A 6 2.46 29.60 4.16
C TRP A 6 3.27 28.28 4.08
N ARG A 7 2.61 27.15 3.86
CA ARG A 7 3.27 25.82 3.82
C ARG A 7 4.15 25.65 2.59
N LEU A 8 3.73 26.13 1.45
CA LEU A 8 4.54 26.14 0.22
C LEU A 8 5.73 27.12 0.31
N GLU A 9 5.57 28.22 1.06
CA GLU A 9 6.63 29.19 1.28
C GLU A 9 7.70 28.69 2.27
N GLU A 10 7.32 27.93 3.28
CA GLU A 10 8.24 27.29 4.21
C GLU A 10 9.08 26.21 3.51
N LEU A 11 8.48 25.37 2.66
CA LEU A 11 9.19 24.41 1.84
C LEU A 11 10.14 25.12 0.84
N ARG A 12 9.74 26.25 0.26
CA ARG A 12 10.59 27.09 -0.60
C ARG A 12 11.77 27.73 0.13
N ARG A 13 11.65 28.04 1.42
CA ARG A 13 12.76 28.57 2.24
C ARG A 13 13.79 27.49 2.56
N ALA A 14 13.36 26.26 2.83
CA ALA A 14 14.24 25.12 3.03
C ALA A 14 15.11 24.86 1.79
N ASP A 15 14.52 24.95 0.58
CA ASP A 15 15.19 24.79 -0.72
C ASP A 15 16.34 25.82 -0.95
N LYS A 16 16.17 27.07 -0.49
CA LYS A 16 17.23 28.10 -0.61
C LYS A 16 18.45 27.84 0.26
N HIS A 17 18.30 27.16 1.38
CA HIS A 17 19.44 26.79 2.23
C HIS A 17 20.21 25.59 1.68
N GLN A 18 19.52 24.65 1.03
CA GLN A 18 20.13 23.44 0.46
C GLN A 18 20.99 23.76 -0.79
N ARG A 19 20.57 24.71 -1.63
CA ARG A 19 21.32 25.14 -2.85
C ARG A 19 22.67 25.80 -2.56
N ARG A 20 22.96 26.22 -1.32
CA ARG A 20 24.24 26.80 -0.92
C ARG A 20 25.28 25.77 -0.48
N ALA A 21 24.90 24.51 -0.33
CA ALA A 21 25.77 23.43 0.16
C ALA A 21 26.20 22.43 -0.91
N SER A 22 25.72 22.56 -2.18
CA SER A 22 25.92 21.53 -3.23
C SER A 22 26.78 21.96 -4.42
N ASP A 23 27.52 23.09 -4.35
CA ASP A 23 28.30 23.62 -5.49
C ASP A 23 29.76 23.11 -5.57
N ASP A 24 30.13 22.09 -4.82
CA ASP A 24 31.43 21.46 -4.95
C ASP A 24 31.24 19.94 -5.12
N ASP A 25 31.27 19.45 -6.35
CA ASP A 25 31.73 18.13 -6.83
C ASP A 25 30.99 17.71 -8.12
N ASP A 26 31.55 18.12 -9.26
CA ASP A 26 31.26 17.52 -10.57
C ASP A 26 32.59 16.91 -11.09
N ASP A 27 32.65 15.59 -11.22
CA ASP A 27 33.14 14.90 -12.43
C ASP A 27 33.16 13.37 -12.23
N ASP A 28 32.69 12.65 -13.25
CA ASP A 28 32.75 11.19 -13.52
C ASP A 28 31.39 10.45 -13.53
N GLY A 29 30.78 10.36 -14.71
CA GLY A 29 29.53 9.60 -14.87
C GLY A 29 29.11 9.19 -16.27
N GLU A 30 30.02 8.97 -17.22
CA GLU A 30 29.64 8.51 -18.56
C GLU A 30 30.28 7.17 -18.93
N LYS A 31 29.71 6.05 -18.46
CA LYS A 31 29.92 4.68 -19.03
C LYS A 31 29.22 3.58 -18.26
N ILE A 32 27.90 3.49 -18.25
CA ILE A 32 27.16 2.23 -18.03
C ILE A 32 25.73 2.34 -18.61
N GLN A 33 25.60 2.54 -19.89
CA GLN A 33 24.33 2.32 -20.59
C GLN A 33 24.56 1.42 -21.79
N LYS A 34 24.59 0.11 -21.58
CA LYS A 34 24.28 -0.91 -22.59
C LYS A 34 24.37 -2.30 -21.99
N LYS A 35 23.23 -2.80 -21.39
CA LYS A 35 22.81 -4.22 -21.43
C LYS A 35 21.63 -4.44 -20.50
N LYS A 36 20.48 -4.68 -21.10
CA LYS A 36 19.43 -5.66 -20.77
C LYS A 36 18.04 -5.15 -21.09
N LYS A 37 17.68 -5.23 -22.37
CA LYS A 37 16.27 -5.44 -22.74
C LYS A 37 15.94 -6.87 -22.34
N LYS A 38 15.23 -7.11 -21.23
CA LYS A 38 14.48 -8.32 -20.97
C LYS A 38 13.01 -7.97 -20.84
N LYS A 39 12.19 -8.70 -21.62
CA LYS A 39 10.74 -8.59 -21.72
C LYS A 39 10.09 -8.57 -20.34
N ALA A 40 9.31 -7.53 -20.06
CA ALA A 40 8.49 -7.42 -18.88
C ALA A 40 7.18 -8.19 -19.08
N SER A 41 6.89 -9.09 -18.16
CA SER A 41 5.64 -9.80 -18.03
C SER A 41 4.87 -9.24 -16.82
N SER A 42 3.62 -8.83 -17.11
CA SER A 42 2.42 -8.78 -16.24
C SER A 42 2.32 -7.88 -15.01
N VAL A 43 1.21 -7.26 -14.98
CA VAL A 43 0.44 -6.29 -14.22
C VAL A 43 -0.04 -6.85 -12.86
N LEU A 44 0.78 -6.98 -11.88
CA LEU A 44 0.37 -7.15 -10.47
C LEU A 44 1.56 -6.87 -9.53
N THR A 45 2.13 -5.68 -9.64
CA THR A 45 3.34 -5.35 -8.89
C THR A 45 3.11 -4.30 -7.81
N VAL A 46 1.92 -4.32 -7.16
CA VAL A 46 1.88 -3.80 -5.80
C VAL A 46 2.48 -4.82 -4.86
N LEU A 47 2.40 -6.12 -5.21
CA LEU A 47 2.84 -7.23 -4.36
C LEU A 47 3.11 -8.52 -5.17
N ARG A 48 4.13 -8.57 -6.05
CA ARG A 48 4.53 -9.86 -6.69
C ARG A 48 6.02 -10.16 -6.58
N PRO A 49 6.40 -11.38 -6.18
CA PRO A 49 7.77 -11.88 -6.29
C PRO A 49 8.20 -12.11 -7.75
N LYS A 50 9.51 -12.12 -8.00
CA LYS A 50 10.14 -12.30 -9.32
C LYS A 50 9.77 -13.63 -10.00
N PRO A 51 9.76 -13.69 -11.36
CA PRO A 51 9.32 -14.86 -12.15
C PRO A 51 10.23 -16.10 -12.14
N SER A 52 11.24 -16.22 -11.28
CA SER A 52 12.15 -17.37 -11.27
C SER A 52 11.60 -18.66 -10.65
N LEU A 53 10.34 -18.66 -10.22
CA LEU A 53 9.69 -19.74 -9.46
C LEU A 53 8.66 -20.54 -10.28
N ILE A 54 8.82 -20.58 -11.60
CA ILE A 54 7.77 -21.08 -12.52
C ILE A 54 7.64 -22.60 -12.53
N GLU A 55 8.58 -23.38 -12.01
CA GLU A 55 8.60 -24.84 -12.22
C GLU A 55 8.07 -25.72 -11.08
N THR A 56 7.77 -25.17 -9.88
CA THR A 56 7.29 -25.99 -8.74
C THR A 56 5.78 -25.90 -8.46
N LYS A 57 4.94 -25.42 -9.36
CA LYS A 57 3.72 -24.66 -9.06
C LYS A 57 2.37 -25.27 -9.40
N ASN A 58 2.22 -26.56 -9.35
CA ASN A 58 0.90 -27.22 -9.43
C ASN A 58 0.46 -27.85 -8.10
N ASN A 59 1.10 -27.48 -6.98
CA ASN A 59 0.96 -28.25 -5.75
C ASN A 59 -0.08 -27.69 -4.77
N GLU A 60 -0.25 -26.35 -4.66
CA GLU A 60 -1.19 -25.78 -3.68
C GLU A 60 -2.63 -26.22 -3.93
N ARG A 61 -3.06 -26.21 -5.19
CA ARG A 61 -4.41 -26.63 -5.58
C ARG A 61 -4.70 -28.09 -5.23
N SER A 62 -3.71 -28.98 -5.33
CA SER A 62 -3.84 -30.40 -4.99
C SER A 62 -3.87 -30.65 -3.48
N LEU A 63 -3.40 -29.71 -2.67
CA LEU A 63 -3.39 -29.76 -1.20
C LEU A 63 -4.71 -29.26 -0.57
N LEU A 64 -5.63 -28.74 -1.40
CA LEU A 64 -6.95 -28.28 -1.01
C LEU A 64 -8.03 -29.24 -1.51
N SER A 65 -8.99 -29.60 -0.66
CA SER A 65 -10.18 -30.34 -1.06
C SER A 65 -11.07 -29.53 -2.01
N ASP A 66 -11.99 -30.18 -2.70
CA ASP A 66 -12.98 -29.49 -3.57
C ASP A 66 -13.86 -28.52 -2.77
N GLN A 67 -14.22 -28.89 -1.54
CA GLN A 67 -14.98 -28.04 -0.64
C GLN A 67 -14.18 -26.79 -0.24
N GLU A 68 -12.94 -26.95 0.21
CA GLU A 68 -12.07 -25.81 0.58
C GLU A 68 -11.88 -24.85 -0.60
N ARG A 69 -11.69 -25.37 -1.82
CA ARG A 69 -11.60 -24.54 -3.03
C ARG A 69 -12.88 -23.77 -3.32
N ALA A 70 -14.03 -24.39 -3.14
CA ALA A 70 -15.33 -23.74 -3.35
C ALA A 70 -15.55 -22.61 -2.31
N GLU A 71 -15.25 -22.87 -1.03
CA GLU A 71 -15.34 -21.89 0.05
C GLU A 71 -14.37 -20.72 -0.17
N LEU A 72 -13.11 -20.99 -0.54
CA LEU A 72 -12.11 -19.97 -0.86
C LEU A 72 -12.54 -19.09 -2.05
N ARG A 73 -13.12 -19.69 -3.09
CA ARG A 73 -13.64 -18.94 -4.25
C ARG A 73 -14.80 -18.03 -3.85
N GLN A 74 -15.74 -18.53 -3.04
CA GLN A 74 -16.86 -17.74 -2.54
C GLN A 74 -16.35 -16.55 -1.69
N LEU A 75 -15.40 -16.81 -0.78
CA LEU A 75 -14.78 -15.78 0.04
C LEU A 75 -14.06 -14.75 -0.84
N CYS A 76 -13.31 -15.18 -1.85
CA CYS A 76 -12.60 -14.29 -2.77
C CYS A 76 -13.56 -13.39 -3.56
N GLY A 77 -14.66 -13.94 -4.08
CA GLY A 77 -15.67 -13.13 -4.75
C GLY A 77 -16.28 -12.08 -3.83
N ARG A 78 -16.62 -12.47 -2.60
CA ARG A 78 -17.17 -11.54 -1.60
C ARG A 78 -16.19 -10.42 -1.26
N THR A 79 -14.94 -10.74 -0.91
CA THR A 79 -13.92 -9.75 -0.55
C THR A 79 -13.54 -8.84 -1.72
N LEU A 80 -13.55 -9.36 -2.96
CA LEU A 80 -13.28 -8.56 -4.16
C LEU A 80 -14.32 -7.44 -4.37
N TYR A 81 -15.61 -7.74 -4.16
CA TYR A 81 -16.66 -6.77 -4.47
C TYR A 81 -17.06 -5.89 -3.29
N HIS A 82 -16.74 -6.28 -2.07
CA HIS A 82 -17.16 -5.59 -0.86
C HIS A 82 -16.72 -4.12 -0.84
N SER A 83 -15.47 -3.85 -1.16
CA SER A 83 -14.92 -2.49 -1.18
C SER A 83 -15.60 -1.57 -2.20
N LEU A 84 -15.95 -2.09 -3.39
CA LEU A 84 -16.69 -1.31 -4.39
C LEU A 84 -18.12 -0.97 -3.94
N GLN A 85 -18.73 -1.84 -3.13
CA GLN A 85 -20.12 -1.67 -2.67
C GLN A 85 -20.24 -0.76 -1.46
N THR A 86 -19.22 -0.75 -0.59
CA THR A 86 -19.31 -0.10 0.73
C THR A 86 -18.40 1.11 0.89
N ALA A 87 -17.23 1.09 0.29
CA ALA A 87 -16.18 2.08 0.52
C ALA A 87 -16.06 3.13 -0.59
N VAL A 88 -16.41 2.80 -1.83
CA VAL A 88 -16.28 3.70 -2.99
C VAL A 88 -17.47 4.67 -3.02
N ARG A 89 -17.20 5.96 -2.98
CA ARG A 89 -18.21 7.03 -2.94
C ARG A 89 -17.89 8.12 -3.96
N PRO A 90 -18.89 8.69 -4.67
CA PRO A 90 -18.68 9.91 -5.45
C PRO A 90 -18.23 11.05 -4.52
N ARG A 91 -17.30 11.87 -4.95
CA ARG A 91 -16.91 13.07 -4.22
C ARG A 91 -17.55 14.29 -4.85
N GLY A 92 -18.52 14.92 -4.16
CA GLY A 92 -19.13 16.16 -4.60
C GLY A 92 -18.13 17.34 -4.72
N GLY A 93 -18.42 18.28 -5.63
CA GLY A 93 -17.78 19.61 -5.66
C GLY A 93 -16.51 19.78 -6.50
N ARG A 94 -15.93 18.74 -7.11
CA ARG A 94 -14.78 18.85 -8.01
C ARG A 94 -14.90 17.98 -9.27
N GLY A 95 -15.86 18.33 -10.14
CA GLY A 95 -16.07 17.61 -11.39
C GLY A 95 -16.71 16.24 -11.19
N GLN A 96 -17.36 15.74 -12.22
CA GLN A 96 -18.17 14.51 -12.19
C GLN A 96 -17.37 13.20 -11.94
N ASP A 97 -16.02 13.27 -11.88
CA ASP A 97 -15.15 12.09 -11.90
C ASP A 97 -14.32 11.91 -10.62
N ALA A 98 -14.53 12.69 -9.55
CA ALA A 98 -13.79 12.51 -8.31
C ALA A 98 -14.41 11.40 -7.46
N VAL A 99 -13.59 10.45 -7.01
CA VAL A 99 -14.01 9.31 -6.20
C VAL A 99 -13.28 9.30 -4.86
N PHE A 100 -14.05 9.22 -3.79
CA PHE A 100 -13.55 9.04 -2.43
C PHE A 100 -13.64 7.56 -2.06
N VAL A 101 -12.61 7.04 -1.39
CA VAL A 101 -12.57 5.64 -0.97
C VAL A 101 -12.38 5.58 0.54
N ALA A 102 -13.46 5.29 1.24
CA ALA A 102 -13.43 5.16 2.70
C ALA A 102 -12.58 3.97 3.14
N THR A 103 -12.00 4.06 4.34
CA THR A 103 -11.16 3.00 4.88
C THR A 103 -12.02 1.97 5.62
N GLY A 104 -12.56 1.01 4.88
CA GLY A 104 -13.41 -0.05 5.43
C GLY A 104 -14.62 0.52 6.19
N ASP A 105 -14.69 0.23 7.49
CA ASP A 105 -15.74 0.68 8.42
C ASP A 105 -15.50 2.11 8.97
N ILE A 106 -14.46 2.80 8.50
CA ILE A 106 -14.15 4.19 8.86
C ILE A 106 -14.45 5.11 7.68
N ASP A 107 -15.15 6.22 7.92
CA ASP A 107 -15.61 7.14 6.87
C ASP A 107 -14.50 7.98 6.23
N ASP A 108 -13.35 8.12 6.87
CA ASP A 108 -12.21 8.86 6.34
C ASP A 108 -11.38 8.00 5.37
N MET A 109 -10.63 8.63 4.47
CA MET A 109 -9.80 8.00 3.44
C MET A 109 -8.34 8.04 3.84
N TRP A 110 -7.76 6.90 4.22
CA TRP A 110 -6.30 6.72 4.28
C TRP A 110 -5.73 6.53 2.88
N ILE A 111 -4.62 7.19 2.59
CA ILE A 111 -3.95 7.04 1.28
C ILE A 111 -3.45 5.60 1.10
N ARG A 112 -2.87 5.00 2.13
CA ARG A 112 -2.40 3.61 2.16
C ARG A 112 -3.53 2.64 1.85
N ASP A 113 -4.58 2.65 2.69
CA ASP A 113 -5.69 1.70 2.62
C ASP A 113 -6.42 1.78 1.30
N SER A 114 -6.82 2.98 0.87
CA SER A 114 -7.51 3.19 -0.40
C SER A 114 -6.68 2.73 -1.61
N SER A 115 -5.35 2.85 -1.54
CA SER A 115 -4.45 2.35 -2.59
C SER A 115 -4.45 0.83 -2.66
N VAL A 116 -4.42 0.14 -1.52
CA VAL A 116 -4.47 -1.33 -1.47
C VAL A 116 -5.84 -1.85 -1.87
N GLN A 117 -6.92 -1.27 -1.33
CA GLN A 117 -8.31 -1.61 -1.69
C GLN A 117 -8.53 -1.59 -3.20
N LEU A 118 -7.97 -0.60 -3.88
CA LEU A 118 -8.12 -0.45 -5.34
C LEU A 118 -7.10 -1.25 -6.16
N SER A 119 -6.03 -1.74 -5.55
CA SER A 119 -4.94 -2.41 -6.27
C SER A 119 -5.37 -3.67 -7.02
N VAL A 120 -6.35 -4.40 -6.50
CA VAL A 120 -6.89 -5.64 -7.06
C VAL A 120 -7.65 -5.43 -8.36
N TYR A 121 -8.05 -4.19 -8.66
CA TYR A 121 -8.83 -3.88 -9.87
C TYR A 121 -7.97 -3.48 -11.07
N PHE A 122 -6.70 -3.12 -10.91
CA PHE A 122 -5.83 -2.77 -12.04
C PHE A 122 -5.75 -3.86 -13.13
N PRO A 123 -5.74 -5.15 -12.82
CA PRO A 123 -5.77 -6.21 -13.84
C PRO A 123 -7.07 -6.26 -14.65
N ARG A 124 -8.12 -5.58 -14.20
CA ARG A 124 -9.48 -5.58 -14.76
C ARG A 124 -9.85 -4.27 -15.47
N VAL A 125 -9.04 -3.22 -15.29
CA VAL A 125 -9.37 -1.85 -15.68
C VAL A 125 -9.61 -1.64 -17.17
N SER A 126 -8.85 -2.35 -18.01
CA SER A 126 -8.90 -2.15 -19.47
C SER A 126 -10.17 -2.66 -20.13
N GLN A 127 -10.85 -3.61 -19.49
CA GLN A 127 -12.06 -4.25 -20.00
C GLN A 127 -13.35 -3.65 -19.41
N ARG A 128 -13.22 -2.78 -18.40
CA ARG A 128 -14.35 -2.25 -17.62
C ARG A 128 -14.25 -0.72 -17.49
N PRO A 129 -14.91 0.06 -18.38
CA PRO A 129 -14.82 1.52 -18.37
C PRO A 129 -15.27 2.18 -17.07
N ALA A 130 -16.30 1.65 -16.39
CA ALA A 130 -16.75 2.17 -15.09
C ALA A 130 -15.66 2.02 -14.03
N LEU A 131 -15.01 0.85 -13.97
CA LEU A 131 -13.90 0.61 -13.06
C LEU A 131 -12.71 1.54 -13.33
N ARG A 132 -12.44 1.85 -14.61
CA ARG A 132 -11.42 2.83 -14.98
C ARG A 132 -11.75 4.20 -14.41
N ARG A 133 -13.01 4.67 -14.52
CA ARG A 133 -13.45 5.96 -13.93
C ARG A 133 -13.25 5.98 -12.41
N VAL A 134 -13.59 4.89 -11.73
CA VAL A 134 -13.36 4.75 -10.27
C VAL A 134 -11.88 4.90 -9.93
N LEU A 135 -10.99 4.17 -10.62
CA LEU A 135 -9.55 4.23 -10.37
C LEU A 135 -8.96 5.61 -10.67
N GLU A 136 -9.28 6.19 -11.83
CA GLU A 136 -8.82 7.53 -12.21
C GLU A 136 -9.35 8.59 -11.23
N GLY A 137 -10.61 8.50 -10.83
CA GLY A 137 -11.22 9.41 -9.87
C GLY A 137 -10.60 9.33 -8.48
N ALA A 138 -10.29 8.12 -8.00
CA ALA A 138 -9.61 7.91 -6.72
C ALA A 138 -8.17 8.43 -6.75
N ILE A 139 -7.42 8.18 -7.83
CA ILE A 139 -6.05 8.69 -8.01
C ILE A 139 -6.05 10.23 -7.99
N ARG A 140 -6.98 10.89 -8.70
CA ARG A 140 -7.12 12.35 -8.65
C ARG A 140 -7.47 12.86 -7.24
N THR A 141 -8.35 12.14 -6.53
CA THR A 141 -8.69 12.49 -5.16
C THR A 141 -7.47 12.41 -4.25
N GLN A 142 -6.69 11.34 -4.34
CA GLN A 142 -5.44 11.22 -3.56
C GLN A 142 -4.45 12.34 -3.90
N ALA A 143 -4.21 12.64 -5.18
CA ALA A 143 -3.33 13.72 -5.59
C ALA A 143 -3.78 15.07 -5.01
N PHE A 144 -5.08 15.39 -5.14
CA PHE A 144 -5.66 16.60 -4.54
C PHE A 144 -5.44 16.68 -3.02
N LEU A 145 -5.66 15.58 -2.30
CA LEU A 145 -5.54 15.52 -0.85
C LEU A 145 -4.08 15.66 -0.39
N ILE A 146 -3.14 15.01 -1.08
CA ILE A 146 -1.69 15.17 -0.86
C ILE A 146 -1.25 16.62 -1.07
N LEU A 147 -1.78 17.30 -2.09
CA LEU A 147 -1.51 18.71 -2.33
C LEU A 147 -2.09 19.65 -1.25
N GLN A 148 -3.09 19.20 -0.47
CA GLN A 148 -3.59 19.94 0.69
C GLN A 148 -2.61 19.86 1.88
N ASP A 149 -2.11 18.66 2.20
CA ASP A 149 -1.14 18.45 3.27
C ASP A 149 -0.37 17.13 3.06
N PRO A 150 0.89 17.15 2.58
CA PRO A 150 1.66 15.93 2.31
C PRO A 150 2.08 15.18 3.58
N TYR A 151 1.84 15.74 4.76
CA TYR A 151 2.11 15.12 6.06
C TYR A 151 0.88 14.42 6.66
N ALA A 152 -0.30 14.57 6.07
CA ALA A 152 -1.48 13.86 6.52
C ALA A 152 -1.53 12.46 5.92
N ASN A 153 -2.00 11.49 6.70
CA ASN A 153 -2.21 10.11 6.26
C ASN A 153 -3.69 9.82 5.95
N ALA A 154 -4.62 10.49 6.63
CA ALA A 154 -6.05 10.33 6.43
C ALA A 154 -6.79 11.65 6.21
N TYR A 155 -7.83 11.59 5.38
CA TYR A 155 -8.58 12.76 4.94
C TYR A 155 -10.09 12.50 4.98
N SER A 156 -10.84 13.57 5.24
CA SER A 156 -12.30 13.56 5.19
C SER A 156 -12.81 13.86 3.78
N ALA A 157 -13.95 13.30 3.42
CA ALA A 157 -14.60 13.55 2.14
C ALA A 157 -14.93 15.04 1.95
N ASP A 158 -15.46 15.67 3.01
CA ASP A 158 -15.89 17.06 3.03
C ASP A 158 -14.90 17.97 3.75
N TRP A 159 -14.87 19.23 3.32
CA TRP A 159 -14.09 20.26 4.00
C TRP A 159 -14.69 20.59 5.35
N ARG A 160 -13.90 20.48 6.41
CA ARG A 160 -14.30 20.75 7.80
C ARG A 160 -13.76 22.10 8.26
N ASP A 161 -14.65 23.01 8.70
CA ASP A 161 -14.25 24.29 9.27
C ASP A 161 -13.53 24.06 10.61
N ALA A 162 -12.21 24.24 10.60
CA ALA A 162 -11.37 24.07 11.79
C ALA A 162 -11.83 24.92 12.99
N SER A 163 -12.46 26.08 12.76
CA SER A 163 -12.95 26.95 13.84
C SER A 163 -14.11 26.31 14.63
N LYS A 164 -14.83 25.38 14.03
CA LYS A 164 -15.96 24.65 14.62
C LYS A 164 -15.56 23.33 15.28
N LEU A 165 -14.33 22.88 15.06
CA LEU A 165 -13.83 21.65 15.68
C LEU A 165 -13.44 21.89 17.15
N PRO A 166 -13.50 20.85 18.01
CA PRO A 166 -12.96 20.89 19.36
C PRO A 166 -11.49 21.41 19.38
N LYS A 167 -11.10 22.05 20.48
CA LYS A 167 -9.73 22.57 20.62
C LYS A 167 -8.68 21.45 20.47
N SER A 168 -8.96 20.26 21.03
CA SER A 168 -8.13 19.08 20.88
C SER A 168 -7.85 18.76 19.41
N ASP A 169 -8.88 18.72 18.58
CA ASP A 169 -8.77 18.39 17.17
C ASP A 169 -7.98 19.45 16.38
N ARG A 170 -8.19 20.72 16.70
CA ARG A 170 -7.43 21.82 16.08
C ARG A 170 -5.95 21.78 16.41
N VAL A 171 -5.61 21.44 17.67
CA VAL A 171 -4.22 21.35 18.14
C VAL A 171 -3.45 20.25 17.40
N ILE A 172 -4.10 19.12 17.08
CA ILE A 172 -3.50 18.03 16.30
C ILE A 172 -3.63 18.23 14.78
N GLY A 173 -4.00 19.42 14.32
CA GLY A 173 -4.00 19.78 12.90
C GLY A 173 -5.19 19.28 12.09
N ARG A 174 -6.26 18.78 12.74
CA ARG A 174 -7.53 18.43 12.07
C ARG A 174 -8.21 19.68 11.53
N GLY A 175 -8.82 19.57 10.37
CA GLY A 175 -9.56 20.62 9.69
C GLY A 175 -9.19 20.74 8.22
N GLY A 176 -9.98 21.50 7.47
CA GLY A 176 -9.93 21.41 6.03
C GLY A 176 -10.33 20.01 5.60
N PHE A 177 -9.52 19.36 4.81
CA PHE A 177 -9.70 17.94 4.45
C PHE A 177 -8.92 16.97 5.35
N VAL A 178 -8.09 17.46 6.26
CA VAL A 178 -7.25 16.59 7.12
C VAL A 178 -8.09 15.99 8.24
N ALA A 179 -8.17 14.66 8.28
CA ALA A 179 -8.77 13.89 9.36
C ALA A 179 -7.74 13.52 10.43
N THR A 180 -6.58 12.95 10.02
CA THR A 180 -5.43 12.69 10.87
C THR A 180 -4.15 13.14 10.18
N ARG A 181 -3.16 13.53 10.98
CA ARG A 181 -1.89 14.05 10.49
C ARG A 181 -0.71 13.23 11.01
N ASN A 182 -0.94 11.91 11.12
CA ASN A 182 0.10 10.95 11.46
C ASN A 182 1.02 10.85 10.24
N TYR A 183 2.21 11.47 10.33
CA TYR A 183 3.11 11.45 9.18
C TYR A 183 3.74 10.08 9.01
N GLU A 184 3.30 9.39 7.98
CA GLU A 184 3.72 8.09 7.51
C GLU A 184 4.35 8.23 6.13
N LEU A 185 5.57 7.77 5.96
CA LEU A 185 6.30 7.85 4.70
C LEU A 185 5.67 6.94 3.62
N ASP A 186 5.08 5.82 4.03
CA ASP A 186 4.44 4.86 3.13
C ASP A 186 3.19 5.40 2.45
N SER A 187 2.43 6.29 3.08
CA SER A 187 1.24 6.91 2.45
C SER A 187 1.56 7.51 1.08
N GLY A 188 2.63 8.29 0.97
CA GLY A 188 3.07 8.84 -0.32
C GLY A 188 3.62 7.76 -1.27
N ALA A 189 4.29 6.73 -0.74
CA ALA A 189 4.80 5.63 -1.56
C ALA A 189 3.66 4.80 -2.17
N TYR A 190 2.56 4.59 -1.45
CA TYR A 190 1.35 3.95 -1.98
C TYR A 190 0.73 4.75 -3.14
N PHE A 191 0.66 6.07 -3.02
CA PHE A 191 0.19 6.92 -4.13
C PHE A 191 1.08 6.78 -5.38
N LEU A 192 2.40 6.88 -5.25
CA LEU A 192 3.32 6.69 -6.38
C LEU A 192 3.18 5.30 -7.02
N ASN A 193 2.97 4.27 -6.20
CA ASN A 193 2.72 2.92 -6.68
C ASN A 193 1.35 2.78 -7.37
N MET A 194 0.30 3.51 -6.95
CA MET A 194 -0.96 3.55 -7.70
C MET A 194 -0.79 4.14 -9.10
N LEU A 195 -0.04 5.25 -9.22
CA LEU A 195 0.28 5.83 -10.53
C LEU A 195 1.03 4.83 -11.41
N TRP A 196 2.01 4.12 -10.85
CA TRP A 196 2.80 3.14 -11.58
C TRP A 196 1.98 1.92 -11.99
N ASN A 197 1.10 1.40 -11.13
CA ASN A 197 0.19 0.30 -11.46
C ASN A 197 -0.74 0.67 -12.60
N TYR A 198 -1.29 1.88 -12.59
CA TYR A 198 -2.11 2.38 -13.69
C TYR A 198 -1.28 2.50 -14.98
N HIS A 199 -0.06 3.02 -14.90
CA HIS A 199 0.88 3.10 -16.02
C HIS A 199 1.23 1.71 -16.60
N ARG A 200 1.37 0.69 -15.76
CA ARG A 200 1.76 -0.67 -16.12
C ARG A 200 0.58 -1.59 -16.45
N ALA A 201 -0.67 -1.16 -16.24
CA ALA A 201 -1.85 -1.96 -16.56
C ALA A 201 -1.82 -2.50 -18.00
N ARG A 202 -2.17 -3.78 -18.19
CA ARG A 202 -2.15 -4.44 -19.50
C ARG A 202 -3.44 -5.26 -19.71
N PRO A 203 -4.13 -5.07 -20.83
CA PRO A 203 -3.88 -4.03 -21.85
C PRO A 203 -3.90 -2.64 -21.21
N ARG A 204 -3.10 -1.70 -21.76
CA ARG A 204 -3.07 -0.32 -21.24
C ARG A 204 -4.43 0.35 -21.49
N PRO A 205 -5.06 0.98 -20.48
CA PRO A 205 -6.32 1.70 -20.67
C PRO A 205 -6.19 2.78 -21.75
N PHE A 206 -7.22 2.97 -22.56
CA PHE A 206 -7.24 4.02 -23.57
C PHE A 206 -7.10 5.40 -22.90
N GLY A 207 -6.15 6.22 -23.38
CA GLY A 207 -5.90 7.54 -22.81
C GLY A 207 -5.08 7.56 -21.52
N ALA A 208 -4.50 6.43 -21.09
CA ALA A 208 -3.69 6.35 -19.86
C ALA A 208 -2.55 7.36 -19.81
N GLU A 209 -1.88 7.63 -20.94
CA GLU A 209 -0.80 8.62 -21.02
C GLU A 209 -1.33 10.04 -20.77
N ARG A 210 -2.48 10.38 -21.36
CA ARG A 210 -3.13 11.68 -21.14
C ARG A 210 -3.54 11.85 -19.68
N PHE A 211 -4.08 10.82 -19.06
CA PHE A 211 -4.45 10.83 -17.64
C PHE A 211 -3.22 11.05 -16.75
N LEU A 212 -2.16 10.26 -16.95
CA LEU A 212 -0.94 10.37 -16.14
C LEU A 212 -0.16 11.67 -16.38
N ASN A 213 -0.38 12.35 -17.50
CA ASN A 213 0.20 13.67 -17.80
C ASN A 213 -0.60 14.84 -17.19
N ASP A 214 -1.58 14.56 -16.34
CA ASP A 214 -2.31 15.55 -15.56
C ASP A 214 -1.34 16.26 -14.60
N THR A 215 -1.38 17.60 -14.59
CA THR A 215 -0.47 18.42 -13.78
C THR A 215 -0.65 18.21 -12.27
N GLU A 216 -1.88 17.98 -11.78
CA GLU A 216 -2.11 17.70 -10.36
C GLU A 216 -1.43 16.38 -9.92
N LEU A 217 -1.40 15.36 -10.77
CA LEU A 217 -0.72 14.09 -10.48
C LEU A 217 0.80 14.28 -10.42
N PHE A 218 1.36 15.02 -11.36
CA PHE A 218 2.79 15.35 -11.36
C PHE A 218 3.17 16.21 -10.16
N ASP A 219 2.40 17.25 -9.86
CA ASP A 219 2.67 18.16 -8.75
C ASP A 219 2.61 17.44 -7.40
N ALA A 220 1.66 16.52 -7.21
CA ALA A 220 1.58 15.68 -6.02
C ALA A 220 2.83 14.77 -5.89
N ALA A 221 3.26 14.13 -6.98
CA ALA A 221 4.47 13.31 -6.99
C ALA A 221 5.73 14.14 -6.69
N ALA A 222 5.87 15.33 -7.30
CA ALA A 222 6.99 16.24 -7.05
C ALA A 222 6.99 16.77 -5.61
N LEU A 223 5.81 17.06 -5.04
CA LEU A 223 5.68 17.49 -3.65
C LEU A 223 6.13 16.40 -2.68
N LEU A 224 5.79 15.13 -2.94
CA LEU A 224 6.25 14.01 -2.11
C LEU A 224 7.78 13.87 -2.14
N VAL A 225 8.41 13.91 -3.33
CA VAL A 225 9.88 13.87 -3.44
C VAL A 225 10.53 14.99 -2.63
N LYS A 226 9.97 16.19 -2.71
CA LYS A 226 10.44 17.36 -1.95
C LYS A 226 10.25 17.18 -0.45
N THR A 227 9.08 16.73 0.00
CA THR A 227 8.78 16.47 1.41
C THR A 227 9.74 15.43 1.97
N TRP A 228 9.95 14.33 1.29
CA TRP A 228 10.87 13.26 1.72
C TRP A 228 12.32 13.72 1.76
N THR A 229 12.73 14.59 0.85
CA THR A 229 14.07 15.23 0.88
C THR A 229 14.24 16.14 2.10
N VAL A 230 13.22 16.89 2.48
CA VAL A 230 13.25 17.71 3.71
C VAL A 230 13.35 16.80 4.93
N GLU A 231 12.60 15.71 4.95
CA GLU A 231 12.55 14.77 6.07
C GLU A 231 13.82 13.91 6.22
N GLN A 232 14.72 13.84 5.22
CA GLN A 232 16.05 13.29 5.44
C GLN A 232 16.84 14.08 6.51
N ARG A 233 16.57 15.38 6.62
CA ARG A 233 17.16 16.30 7.61
C ARG A 233 16.10 16.81 8.58
N HIS A 234 15.31 15.89 9.13
CA HIS A 234 14.17 16.18 9.99
C HIS A 234 14.52 17.17 11.12
N GLU A 235 15.63 16.93 11.81
CA GLU A 235 16.05 17.77 12.95
C GLU A 235 16.34 19.22 12.55
N GLU A 236 16.81 19.45 11.34
CA GLU A 236 17.27 20.77 10.86
C GLU A 236 16.20 21.50 10.05
N LEU A 237 15.51 20.79 9.16
CA LEU A 237 14.71 21.38 8.09
C LEU A 237 13.21 21.13 8.20
N SER A 238 12.78 20.10 8.95
CA SER A 238 11.37 19.69 8.95
C SER A 238 10.46 20.75 9.59
N PRO A 239 9.40 21.19 8.88
CA PRO A 239 8.34 22.01 9.46
C PRO A 239 7.30 21.16 10.20
N TYR A 240 7.36 19.83 10.10
CA TYR A 240 6.36 18.93 10.68
C TYR A 240 6.38 19.00 12.21
N ARG A 241 5.19 19.16 12.78
CA ARG A 241 4.95 19.10 14.22
C ARG A 241 3.58 18.47 14.43
N TYR A 242 3.53 17.54 15.39
CA TYR A 242 2.29 16.88 15.77
C TYR A 242 2.25 16.68 17.29
N SER A 243 1.22 17.22 17.94
CA SER A 243 1.20 17.37 19.42
C SER A 243 1.27 16.06 20.20
N GLU A 244 0.91 14.94 19.59
CA GLU A 244 0.99 13.62 20.21
C GLU A 244 2.41 13.05 20.27
N LEU A 245 3.32 13.62 19.48
CA LEU A 245 4.70 13.18 19.46
C LEU A 245 5.54 13.88 20.54
N PRO A 246 6.60 13.23 21.05
CA PRO A 246 7.51 13.81 22.03
C PRO A 246 8.24 15.04 21.50
N ARG A 247 8.95 15.73 22.36
CA ARG A 247 9.80 16.88 22.04
C ARG A 247 9.03 18.05 21.39
N GLY A 248 7.82 18.34 21.95
CA GLY A 248 6.97 19.42 21.43
C GLY A 248 6.41 19.12 20.04
N GLY A 249 6.13 17.87 19.77
CA GLY A 249 5.56 17.41 18.50
C GLY A 249 6.59 17.12 17.42
N LYS A 250 7.88 17.20 17.73
CA LYS A 250 8.98 16.94 16.77
C LYS A 250 9.25 15.46 16.55
N GLY A 251 8.79 14.60 17.48
CA GLY A 251 9.01 13.16 17.41
C GLY A 251 10.34 12.71 18.00
N PRO A 252 10.74 11.44 17.79
CA PRO A 252 11.99 10.90 18.29
C PRO A 252 13.21 11.62 17.71
N LEU A 253 14.25 11.79 18.53
CA LEU A 253 15.51 12.39 18.12
C LEU A 253 16.20 11.49 17.08
N SER A 254 16.73 12.09 16.01
CA SER A 254 17.38 11.35 14.93
C SER A 254 18.60 12.12 14.41
N ALA A 255 19.63 11.40 13.97
CA ALA A 255 20.71 11.95 13.15
C ALA A 255 20.48 11.63 11.66
N PHE A 256 21.08 12.40 10.79
CA PHE A 256 21.01 12.15 9.35
C PHE A 256 21.56 10.75 8.99
N THR A 257 20.80 9.98 8.23
CA THR A 257 21.16 8.61 7.78
C THR A 257 21.12 8.46 6.26
N GLY A 258 20.58 9.45 5.54
CA GLY A 258 20.20 9.32 4.13
C GLY A 258 18.79 8.78 3.93
N MET A 259 18.18 8.11 4.92
CA MET A 259 16.78 7.71 4.90
C MET A 259 15.85 8.90 5.16
N SER A 260 14.59 8.80 4.77
CA SER A 260 13.56 9.79 5.08
C SER A 260 12.88 9.45 6.41
N TRP A 261 12.77 10.44 7.28
CA TRP A 261 12.14 10.33 8.59
C TRP A 261 10.61 10.28 8.48
N SER A 262 9.97 9.56 9.39
CA SER A 262 8.52 9.64 9.65
C SER A 262 8.22 9.47 11.12
N GLY A 263 7.04 9.96 11.56
CA GLY A 263 6.65 9.92 12.98
C GLY A 263 5.87 8.68 13.36
N TYR A 264 5.25 8.04 12.36
CA TYR A 264 4.32 6.94 12.55
C TYR A 264 4.62 5.76 11.64
N ARG A 265 4.24 4.57 12.12
CA ARG A 265 4.28 3.30 11.41
C ARG A 265 3.08 3.17 10.46
N PRO A 266 3.10 2.22 9.53
CA PRO A 266 1.93 1.87 8.73
C PRO A 266 0.69 1.40 9.53
N SER A 267 0.86 1.14 10.83
CA SER A 267 -0.21 0.82 11.79
C SER A 267 -0.83 2.04 12.47
N ASP A 268 -0.46 3.25 12.10
CA ASP A 268 -0.80 4.50 12.79
C ASP A 268 -0.18 4.64 14.19
N ASP A 269 0.66 3.70 14.62
CA ASP A 269 1.38 3.79 15.90
C ASP A 269 2.61 4.70 15.81
N PRO A 270 2.92 5.49 16.85
CA PRO A 270 4.13 6.30 16.87
C PRO A 270 5.40 5.44 16.77
N GLN A 271 6.35 5.86 15.96
CA GLN A 271 7.67 5.23 15.89
C GLN A 271 8.47 5.49 17.17
N ARG A 272 9.24 4.47 17.57
CA ARG A 272 10.24 4.60 18.64
C ARG A 272 11.49 5.34 18.14
N TYR A 273 11.89 5.06 16.90
CA TYR A 273 13.01 5.69 16.20
C TYR A 273 12.53 6.25 14.87
N GLY A 274 13.15 7.34 14.40
CA GLY A 274 12.59 8.14 13.31
C GLY A 274 12.68 7.53 11.91
N TYR A 275 13.47 6.45 11.71
CA TYR A 275 13.61 5.83 10.40
C TYR A 275 13.12 4.39 10.42
N ASN A 276 11.92 4.16 9.86
CA ASN A 276 11.41 2.82 9.62
C ASN A 276 12.07 2.25 8.36
N VAL A 277 12.79 1.14 8.50
CA VAL A 277 13.62 0.57 7.43
C VAL A 277 12.77 -0.01 6.29
N PRO A 278 11.76 -0.91 6.52
CA PRO A 278 10.94 -1.44 5.43
C PRO A 278 10.12 -0.35 4.73
N VAL A 279 9.68 0.69 5.43
CA VAL A 279 8.99 1.84 4.82
C VAL A 279 9.93 2.62 3.91
N ASN A 280 11.19 2.84 4.30
CA ASN A 280 12.20 3.46 3.45
C ASN A 280 12.55 2.59 2.24
N MET A 281 12.59 1.25 2.36
CA MET A 281 12.72 0.35 1.22
C MET A 281 11.57 0.53 0.22
N TYR A 282 10.33 0.63 0.73
CA TYR A 282 9.15 0.85 -0.10
C TYR A 282 9.17 2.21 -0.80
N ALA A 283 9.58 3.26 -0.10
CA ALA A 283 9.73 4.61 -0.65
C ALA A 283 10.78 4.65 -1.77
N ALA A 284 11.95 4.02 -1.57
CA ALA A 284 12.98 3.93 -2.60
C ALA A 284 12.47 3.17 -3.85
N GLY A 285 11.78 2.05 -3.67
CA GLY A 285 11.15 1.32 -4.78
C GLY A 285 10.07 2.14 -5.50
N ALA A 286 9.27 2.92 -4.76
CA ALA A 286 8.26 3.80 -5.33
C ALA A 286 8.87 4.95 -6.15
N LEU A 287 10.00 5.52 -5.71
CA LEU A 287 10.77 6.52 -6.48
C LEU A 287 11.30 5.95 -7.80
N GLU A 288 11.85 4.73 -7.79
CA GLU A 288 12.32 4.07 -9.02
C GLU A 288 11.16 3.84 -10.01
N ARG A 289 9.98 3.48 -9.52
CA ARG A 289 8.75 3.35 -10.32
C ARG A 289 8.25 4.69 -10.86
N ALA A 290 8.31 5.75 -10.06
CA ALA A 290 7.98 7.10 -10.51
C ALA A 290 8.95 7.59 -11.60
N LEU A 291 10.23 7.21 -11.54
CA LEU A 291 11.20 7.47 -12.61
C LEU A 291 10.86 6.76 -13.93
N GLU A 292 10.27 5.55 -13.89
CA GLU A 292 9.74 4.90 -15.10
C GLU A 292 8.60 5.72 -15.73
N ILE A 293 7.67 6.25 -14.91
CA ILE A 293 6.60 7.13 -15.39
C ILE A 293 7.20 8.42 -15.96
N ASN A 294 8.15 9.01 -15.24
CA ASN A 294 8.80 10.25 -15.71
C ASN A 294 9.48 10.08 -17.06
N ALA A 295 10.15 8.95 -17.28
CA ALA A 295 10.86 8.69 -18.54
C ALA A 295 9.90 8.59 -19.75
N GLU A 296 8.70 8.07 -19.55
CA GLU A 296 7.73 7.86 -20.63
C GLU A 296 6.71 9.02 -20.76
N VAL A 297 6.28 9.62 -19.62
CA VAL A 297 5.13 10.54 -19.57
C VAL A 297 5.57 11.96 -19.21
N TRP A 298 6.05 12.21 -18.01
CA TRP A 298 6.31 13.57 -17.49
C TRP A 298 7.52 14.23 -18.12
N LYS A 299 8.57 13.47 -18.40
CA LYS A 299 9.81 13.91 -19.09
C LYS A 299 10.48 15.11 -18.41
N SER A 300 10.35 15.23 -17.09
CA SER A 300 10.97 16.28 -16.29
C SER A 300 12.39 15.90 -15.88
N PRO A 301 13.43 16.62 -16.36
CA PRO A 301 14.81 16.37 -15.95
C PRO A 301 15.04 16.70 -14.46
N GLU A 302 14.34 17.69 -13.92
CA GLU A 302 14.41 18.06 -12.52
C GLU A 302 13.89 16.95 -11.62
N PHE A 303 12.68 16.44 -11.90
CA PHE A 303 12.11 15.30 -11.18
C PHE A 303 13.03 14.08 -11.24
N ALA A 304 13.57 13.78 -12.43
CA ALA A 304 14.49 12.66 -12.61
C ALA A 304 15.74 12.78 -11.72
N ARG A 305 16.35 13.97 -11.67
CA ARG A 305 17.53 14.23 -10.85
C ARG A 305 17.23 14.07 -9.35
N GLU A 306 16.18 14.76 -8.85
CA GLU A 306 15.85 14.75 -7.43
C GLU A 306 15.39 13.37 -6.94
N ALA A 307 14.51 12.70 -7.68
CA ALA A 307 14.03 11.36 -7.32
C ALA A 307 15.14 10.31 -7.38
N SER A 308 16.06 10.38 -8.37
CA SER A 308 17.20 9.47 -8.45
C SER A 308 18.19 9.68 -7.31
N ARG A 309 18.50 10.94 -6.98
CA ARG A 309 19.37 11.28 -5.83
C ARG A 309 18.78 10.73 -4.55
N LEU A 310 17.50 11.05 -4.26
CA LEU A 310 16.80 10.64 -3.05
C LEU A 310 16.75 9.11 -2.91
N ALA A 311 16.37 8.39 -3.98
CA ALA A 311 16.36 6.93 -3.97
C ALA A 311 17.76 6.33 -3.69
N GLY A 312 18.80 6.92 -4.26
CA GLY A 312 20.20 6.53 -4.02
C GLY A 312 20.64 6.76 -2.57
N GLU A 313 20.32 7.91 -1.99
CA GLU A 313 20.64 8.26 -0.61
C GLU A 313 19.88 7.38 0.39
N ILE A 314 18.57 7.14 0.17
CA ILE A 314 17.78 6.22 1.00
C ILE A 314 18.40 4.83 0.97
N ARG A 315 18.76 4.32 -0.21
CA ARG A 315 19.39 3.01 -0.34
C ARG A 315 20.70 2.92 0.42
N ALA A 316 21.59 3.91 0.27
CA ALA A 316 22.85 3.97 1.01
C ALA A 316 22.62 4.04 2.53
N GLY A 317 21.59 4.77 2.97
CA GLY A 317 21.17 4.84 4.36
C GLY A 317 20.68 3.50 4.92
N ILE A 318 19.90 2.74 4.16
CA ILE A 318 19.46 1.40 4.52
C ILE A 318 20.66 0.44 4.66
N GLU A 319 21.60 0.48 3.71
CA GLU A 319 22.81 -0.36 3.74
C GLU A 319 23.69 -0.04 4.96
N ALA A 320 23.85 1.24 5.29
CA ALA A 320 24.74 1.70 6.36
C ALA A 320 24.13 1.57 7.77
N HIS A 321 22.84 1.74 7.93
CA HIS A 321 22.16 1.84 9.23
C HIS A 321 21.06 0.82 9.45
N GLY A 322 20.40 0.34 8.38
CA GLY A 322 19.27 -0.58 8.45
C GLY A 322 19.68 -2.05 8.60
N VAL A 323 20.94 -2.41 8.30
CA VAL A 323 21.48 -3.76 8.46
C VAL A 323 22.27 -3.84 9.76
N VAL A 324 21.88 -4.75 10.65
CA VAL A 324 22.48 -4.86 12.00
C VAL A 324 23.01 -6.27 12.27
N GLU A 325 24.08 -6.36 13.03
CA GLU A 325 24.62 -7.64 13.50
C GLU A 325 23.80 -8.16 14.68
N VAL A 326 23.52 -9.46 14.68
CA VAL A 326 22.84 -10.18 15.76
C VAL A 326 23.55 -11.49 16.07
N ALA A 327 23.39 -11.99 17.29
CA ALA A 327 23.84 -13.34 17.62
C ALA A 327 22.90 -14.38 17.01
N GLY A 328 23.43 -15.34 16.28
CA GLY A 328 22.74 -16.55 15.87
C GLY A 328 22.48 -17.48 17.05
N ASP A 329 21.58 -18.45 16.88
CA ASP A 329 21.24 -19.40 17.95
C ASP A 329 22.42 -20.33 18.31
N ASP A 330 23.37 -20.49 17.42
CA ASP A 330 24.62 -21.25 17.58
C ASP A 330 25.81 -20.39 18.08
N GLY A 331 25.56 -19.12 18.44
CA GLY A 331 26.58 -18.17 18.87
C GLY A 331 27.39 -17.52 17.73
N THR A 332 27.10 -17.84 16.48
CA THR A 332 27.69 -17.14 15.33
C THR A 332 27.16 -15.71 15.23
N ARG A 333 27.87 -14.84 14.49
CA ARG A 333 27.35 -13.52 14.13
C ARG A 333 26.69 -13.61 12.77
N THR A 334 25.47 -13.10 12.69
CA THR A 334 24.69 -12.99 11.47
C THR A 334 24.12 -11.57 11.33
N LYS A 335 23.53 -11.26 10.19
CA LYS A 335 22.94 -9.94 9.90
C LYS A 335 21.44 -10.06 9.71
N MET A 336 20.72 -9.02 10.16
CA MET A 336 19.30 -8.87 9.90
C MET A 336 18.98 -7.41 9.57
N TYR A 337 17.82 -7.15 8.99
CA TYR A 337 17.27 -5.80 8.89
C TYR A 337 16.64 -5.40 10.22
N ALA A 338 16.98 -4.19 10.70
CA ALA A 338 16.29 -3.54 11.79
C ALA A 338 14.90 -3.07 11.30
N TYR A 339 13.93 -3.00 12.20
CA TYR A 339 12.62 -2.43 11.88
C TYR A 339 12.68 -0.89 11.92
N GLU A 340 13.28 -0.31 12.97
CA GLU A 340 13.50 1.14 13.10
C GLU A 340 14.93 1.42 13.55
N VAL A 341 15.47 2.58 13.12
CA VAL A 341 16.76 3.13 13.57
C VAL A 341 16.67 4.65 13.73
N ASP A 342 17.63 5.27 14.45
CA ASP A 342 17.69 6.72 14.66
C ASP A 342 18.97 7.40 14.14
N GLY A 343 19.96 6.62 13.66
CA GLY A 343 21.28 7.15 13.29
C GLY A 343 22.17 7.53 14.47
N LEU A 344 21.72 7.31 15.72
CA LEU A 344 22.43 7.62 16.97
C LEU A 344 22.81 6.35 17.74
N GLY A 345 22.53 5.17 17.19
CA GLY A 345 22.75 3.88 17.81
C GLY A 345 21.49 3.20 18.35
N GLY A 346 20.34 3.89 18.30
CA GLY A 346 19.03 3.30 18.57
C GLY A 346 18.63 2.33 17.45
N VAL A 347 18.23 1.13 17.82
CA VAL A 347 17.86 0.04 16.91
C VAL A 347 16.69 -0.75 17.49
N LEU A 348 15.62 -0.90 16.73
CA LEU A 348 14.53 -1.83 17.01
C LEU A 348 14.71 -3.06 16.11
N ARG A 349 15.02 -4.17 16.73
CA ARG A 349 15.26 -5.47 16.07
C ARG A 349 14.39 -6.54 16.73
N ASP A 350 14.30 -7.72 16.12
CA ASP A 350 13.46 -8.82 16.58
C ASP A 350 11.98 -8.39 16.77
N PHE A 351 11.55 -7.45 15.95
CA PHE A 351 10.24 -6.86 15.91
C PHE A 351 9.81 -6.69 14.45
N ASP A 352 8.56 -6.91 14.16
CA ASP A 352 7.90 -6.53 12.91
C ASP A 352 6.44 -6.20 13.20
N ASP A 353 5.87 -5.32 12.40
CA ASP A 353 4.46 -4.96 12.44
C ASP A 353 3.78 -5.55 11.19
N PRO A 354 2.60 -6.20 11.31
CA PRO A 354 1.91 -6.84 10.18
C PRO A 354 1.46 -5.87 9.09
N ASN A 355 1.41 -4.57 9.39
CA ASN A 355 1.02 -3.55 8.42
C ASN A 355 2.11 -3.35 7.37
N VAL A 356 1.75 -3.54 6.10
CA VAL A 356 2.69 -3.40 4.97
C VAL A 356 2.90 -1.91 4.65
N PRO A 357 4.16 -1.45 4.51
CA PRO A 357 5.44 -2.15 4.45
C PRO A 357 5.93 -2.67 5.81
N SER A 358 6.32 -3.94 5.86
CA SER A 358 6.89 -4.62 7.01
C SER A 358 8.18 -5.33 6.61
N LEU A 359 8.98 -5.78 7.58
CA LEU A 359 10.19 -6.57 7.29
C LEU A 359 9.83 -7.88 6.57
N LEU A 360 8.74 -8.52 6.97
CA LEU A 360 8.25 -9.74 6.32
C LEU A 360 7.86 -9.50 4.86
N SER A 361 7.36 -8.32 4.54
CA SER A 361 6.88 -7.95 3.20
C SER A 361 7.98 -7.48 2.23
N VAL A 362 9.24 -7.36 2.64
CA VAL A 362 10.33 -6.80 1.82
C VAL A 362 10.39 -7.34 0.38
N PRO A 363 10.24 -8.66 0.10
CA PRO A 363 10.25 -9.15 -1.29
C PRO A 363 9.10 -8.64 -2.15
N LEU A 364 8.02 -8.14 -1.55
CA LEU A 364 6.82 -7.64 -2.21
C LEU A 364 6.87 -6.13 -2.48
N LEU A 365 7.77 -5.38 -1.81
CA LEU A 365 7.79 -3.92 -1.84
C LEU A 365 8.28 -3.31 -3.17
N GLY A 366 8.82 -4.15 -4.06
CA GLY A 366 9.42 -3.66 -5.31
C GLY A 366 10.74 -2.93 -5.10
N TYR A 367 11.42 -3.22 -4.01
CA TYR A 367 12.78 -2.81 -3.70
C TYR A 367 13.77 -3.91 -4.09
N PRO A 368 14.44 -3.81 -5.26
CA PRO A 368 15.24 -4.92 -5.79
C PRO A 368 16.63 -5.06 -5.14
N HIS A 369 16.97 -4.16 -4.22
CA HIS A 369 18.32 -4.02 -3.64
C HIS A 369 18.45 -4.69 -2.27
N PHE A 370 17.43 -5.39 -1.77
CA PHE A 370 17.57 -6.12 -0.51
C PHE A 370 18.50 -7.34 -0.66
N ASP A 371 19.25 -7.63 0.41
CA ASP A 371 20.11 -8.81 0.49
C ASP A 371 19.25 -10.03 0.90
N PRO A 372 19.18 -11.09 0.06
CA PRO A 372 18.36 -12.27 0.36
C PRO A 372 18.80 -13.04 1.63
N GLU A 373 20.10 -13.05 1.97
CA GLU A 373 20.60 -13.75 3.17
C GLU A 373 20.23 -12.97 4.43
N VAL A 374 20.40 -11.64 4.41
CA VAL A 374 19.95 -10.75 5.49
C VAL A 374 18.42 -10.85 5.66
N TYR A 375 17.66 -10.90 4.58
CA TYR A 375 16.21 -11.07 4.62
C TYR A 375 15.82 -12.46 5.20
N ALA A 376 16.50 -13.54 4.80
CA ALA A 376 16.20 -14.87 5.30
C ALA A 376 16.36 -14.96 6.83
N GLU A 377 17.44 -14.37 7.38
CA GLU A 377 17.63 -14.30 8.83
C GLU A 377 16.59 -13.39 9.50
N THR A 378 16.29 -12.23 8.90
CA THR A 378 15.24 -11.33 9.38
C THR A 378 13.91 -12.06 9.50
N ARG A 379 13.47 -12.73 8.40
CA ARG A 379 12.25 -13.53 8.36
C ARG A 379 12.21 -14.61 9.45
N ARG A 380 13.32 -15.35 9.62
CA ARG A 380 13.43 -16.40 10.63
C ARG A 380 13.20 -15.86 12.05
N ARG A 381 13.71 -14.66 12.32
CA ARG A 381 13.65 -14.05 13.65
C ARG A 381 12.27 -13.43 13.92
N VAL A 382 11.71 -12.69 12.98
CA VAL A 382 10.39 -12.06 13.17
C VAL A 382 9.26 -13.08 13.25
N LEU A 383 9.41 -14.25 12.61
CA LEU A 383 8.48 -15.38 12.70
C LEU A 383 8.90 -16.40 13.78
N SER A 384 9.32 -15.92 14.93
CA SER A 384 9.69 -16.75 16.08
C SER A 384 9.40 -16.03 17.40
N SER A 385 9.54 -16.74 18.52
CA SER A 385 9.39 -16.18 19.87
C SER A 385 10.38 -15.06 20.21
N LYS A 386 11.34 -14.72 19.33
CA LYS A 386 12.17 -13.52 19.48
C LYS A 386 11.39 -12.23 19.26
N ASN A 387 10.34 -12.28 18.44
CA ASN A 387 9.35 -11.23 18.29
C ASN A 387 8.22 -11.47 19.30
N GLU A 388 8.05 -10.59 20.27
CA GLU A 388 7.03 -10.68 21.32
C GLU A 388 5.58 -10.64 20.77
N HIS A 389 5.40 -10.20 19.53
CA HIS A 389 4.11 -10.18 18.84
C HIS A 389 3.89 -11.37 17.89
N TYR A 390 4.75 -12.39 17.93
CA TYR A 390 4.50 -13.64 17.21
C TYR A 390 3.69 -14.61 18.09
N PHE A 391 2.54 -15.03 17.58
CA PHE A 391 1.62 -15.92 18.30
C PHE A 391 1.36 -17.20 17.51
N GLU A 392 1.31 -18.32 18.22
CA GLU A 392 0.95 -19.64 17.67
C GLU A 392 -0.41 -20.07 18.21
N GLY A 393 -1.34 -20.43 17.32
CA GLY A 393 -2.71 -20.79 17.69
C GLY A 393 -3.35 -21.83 16.78
N THR A 394 -4.55 -22.26 17.18
CA THR A 394 -5.33 -23.27 16.43
C THR A 394 -6.14 -22.67 15.28
N VAL A 395 -6.35 -21.36 15.27
CA VAL A 395 -7.03 -20.63 14.21
C VAL A 395 -6.00 -19.97 13.29
N LEU A 396 -5.16 -19.09 13.86
CA LEU A 396 -4.08 -18.41 13.15
C LEU A 396 -2.76 -18.57 13.90
N THR A 397 -1.68 -18.67 13.15
CA THR A 397 -0.30 -18.50 13.61
C THR A 397 0.33 -17.40 12.78
N GLY A 398 1.01 -16.44 13.43
CA GLY A 398 1.64 -15.31 12.72
C GLY A 398 1.85 -14.10 13.62
N LEU A 399 2.05 -12.95 12.96
CA LEU A 399 2.32 -11.69 13.64
C LEU A 399 1.03 -11.01 14.11
N GLY A 400 1.05 -10.56 15.34
CA GLY A 400 0.18 -9.51 15.85
C GLY A 400 0.88 -8.17 15.87
N SER A 401 0.22 -7.14 16.41
CA SER A 401 0.70 -5.76 16.49
C SER A 401 0.46 -5.20 17.89
N PRO A 402 1.30 -4.29 18.40
CA PRO A 402 0.97 -3.51 19.59
C PRO A 402 -0.30 -2.67 19.42
N HIS A 403 -0.72 -2.41 18.18
CA HIS A 403 -1.95 -1.69 17.84
C HIS A 403 -3.23 -2.40 18.26
N THR A 404 -3.21 -3.74 18.35
CA THR A 404 -4.37 -4.58 18.72
C THR A 404 -4.08 -5.40 19.99
N PRO A 405 -5.12 -6.00 20.63
CA PRO A 405 -4.91 -6.74 21.87
C PRO A 405 -3.90 -7.88 21.72
N THR A 406 -3.15 -8.15 22.80
CA THR A 406 -2.20 -9.27 22.87
C THR A 406 -2.90 -10.61 22.57
N GLY A 407 -2.25 -11.47 21.78
CA GLY A 407 -2.80 -12.75 21.34
C GLY A 407 -3.65 -12.68 20.06
N TYR A 408 -3.80 -11.49 19.48
CA TYR A 408 -4.48 -11.32 18.20
C TYR A 408 -3.46 -11.32 17.06
N VAL A 409 -3.69 -12.16 16.06
CA VAL A 409 -2.90 -12.28 14.83
C VAL A 409 -3.60 -11.50 13.72
N TRP A 410 -2.83 -10.78 12.95
CA TRP A 410 -3.36 -10.06 11.78
C TRP A 410 -3.42 -11.00 10.56
N PRO A 411 -4.59 -11.17 9.93
CA PRO A 411 -4.70 -11.90 8.66
C PRO A 411 -3.73 -11.40 7.58
N LEU A 412 -3.41 -10.09 7.58
CA LEU A 412 -2.40 -9.50 6.69
C LEU A 412 -1.04 -10.19 6.82
N ALA A 413 -0.56 -10.45 8.05
CA ALA A 413 0.74 -11.10 8.25
C ALA A 413 0.74 -12.53 7.73
N VAL A 414 -0.35 -13.28 7.94
CA VAL A 414 -0.52 -14.64 7.41
C VAL A 414 -0.48 -14.63 5.87
N MET A 415 -1.15 -13.66 5.26
CA MET A 415 -1.15 -13.50 3.79
C MET A 415 0.24 -13.12 3.26
N VAL A 416 0.93 -12.18 3.91
CA VAL A 416 2.29 -11.77 3.53
C VAL A 416 3.27 -12.93 3.71
N GLU A 417 3.18 -13.68 4.80
CA GLU A 417 4.01 -14.87 5.01
C GLU A 417 3.83 -15.89 3.88
N ALA A 418 2.59 -16.16 3.49
CA ALA A 418 2.28 -17.06 2.40
C ALA A 418 2.80 -16.53 1.05
N LEU A 419 2.56 -15.25 0.74
CA LEU A 419 2.99 -14.61 -0.52
C LEU A 419 4.52 -14.55 -0.67
N THR A 420 5.26 -14.52 0.44
CA THR A 420 6.72 -14.51 0.47
C THR A 420 7.34 -15.90 0.69
N SER A 421 6.53 -16.96 0.68
CA SER A 421 6.97 -18.35 0.82
C SER A 421 6.95 -19.07 -0.52
N ASP A 422 7.98 -19.87 -0.77
CA ASP A 422 8.05 -20.81 -1.91
C ASP A 422 7.44 -22.18 -1.60
N ASP A 423 7.05 -22.40 -0.32
CA ASP A 423 6.50 -23.64 0.18
C ASP A 423 4.98 -23.70 -0.09
N ALA A 424 4.58 -24.59 -1.01
CA ALA A 424 3.19 -24.80 -1.38
C ALA A 424 2.30 -25.27 -0.22
N GLU A 425 2.83 -26.06 0.70
CA GLU A 425 2.10 -26.54 1.87
C GLU A 425 1.82 -25.39 2.84
N LYS A 426 2.81 -24.53 3.12
CA LYS A 426 2.61 -23.33 3.91
C LYS A 426 1.55 -22.41 3.30
N ARG A 427 1.57 -22.20 1.99
CA ARG A 427 0.58 -21.39 1.28
C ARG A 427 -0.83 -21.98 1.37
N ALA A 428 -0.97 -23.29 1.15
CA ALA A 428 -2.25 -24.00 1.29
C ALA A 428 -2.78 -23.93 2.74
N ASN A 429 -1.90 -24.11 3.74
CA ASN A 429 -2.27 -24.04 5.15
C ASN A 429 -2.69 -22.61 5.55
N ALA A 430 -2.04 -21.57 5.02
CA ALA A 430 -2.46 -20.18 5.22
C ALA A 430 -3.89 -19.95 4.70
N LEU A 431 -4.21 -20.41 3.47
CA LEU A 431 -5.55 -20.32 2.92
C LEU A 431 -6.60 -21.03 3.80
N LYS A 432 -6.29 -22.26 4.29
CA LYS A 432 -7.17 -22.99 5.21
C LYS A 432 -7.37 -22.28 6.55
N SER A 433 -6.33 -21.66 7.08
CA SER A 433 -6.42 -20.89 8.34
C SER A 433 -7.29 -19.65 8.17
N LEU A 434 -7.16 -18.95 7.04
CA LEU A 434 -7.98 -17.77 6.72
C LEU A 434 -9.47 -18.11 6.57
N LEU A 435 -9.83 -19.33 6.11
CA LEU A 435 -11.21 -19.81 6.14
C LEU A 435 -11.81 -19.89 7.55
N LYS A 436 -10.97 -20.08 8.57
CA LYS A 436 -11.42 -20.14 9.98
C LYS A 436 -11.47 -18.77 10.65
N ALA A 437 -10.90 -17.75 10.03
CA ALA A 437 -10.68 -16.42 10.61
C ALA A 437 -11.67 -15.35 10.07
N GLN A 438 -12.87 -15.77 9.68
CA GLN A 438 -13.91 -14.90 9.08
C GLN A 438 -14.90 -14.31 10.09
N CYS A 439 -14.79 -14.60 11.37
CA CYS A 439 -15.69 -14.14 12.44
C CYS A 439 -17.18 -14.25 12.15
N GLY A 440 -17.58 -15.17 11.27
CA GLY A 440 -18.98 -15.46 10.93
C GLY A 440 -19.63 -14.55 9.90
N ASN A 441 -18.97 -13.47 9.43
CA ASN A 441 -19.51 -12.57 8.41
C ASN A 441 -18.97 -12.82 6.98
N GLY A 442 -17.96 -13.67 6.85
CA GLY A 442 -17.37 -14.02 5.56
C GLY A 442 -16.50 -12.91 4.95
N LEU A 443 -15.84 -12.11 5.77
CA LEU A 443 -14.90 -11.06 5.41
C LEU A 443 -13.59 -11.25 6.17
N MET A 444 -12.57 -10.50 5.79
CA MET A 444 -11.32 -10.42 6.55
C MET A 444 -11.39 -9.26 7.54
N HIS A 445 -10.74 -9.46 8.68
CA HIS A 445 -10.71 -8.54 9.80
C HIS A 445 -9.32 -7.94 9.97
N GLU A 446 -9.19 -6.91 10.78
CA GLU A 446 -7.91 -6.31 11.13
C GLU A 446 -7.05 -7.30 11.91
N SER A 447 -7.58 -7.84 13.02
CA SER A 447 -6.94 -8.94 13.76
C SER A 447 -7.96 -9.93 14.30
N VAL A 448 -7.51 -11.17 14.51
CA VAL A 448 -8.31 -12.31 15.01
C VAL A 448 -7.53 -13.00 16.11
N HIS A 449 -8.17 -13.36 17.22
CA HIS A 449 -7.51 -14.08 18.30
C HIS A 449 -6.96 -15.42 17.80
N HIS A 450 -5.69 -15.71 18.11
CA HIS A 450 -4.95 -16.84 17.53
C HIS A 450 -5.63 -18.20 17.71
N SER A 451 -6.50 -18.37 18.71
CA SER A 451 -7.15 -19.65 19.04
C SER A 451 -8.69 -19.57 19.11
N GLU A 452 -9.29 -18.38 18.89
CA GLU A 452 -10.73 -18.16 18.92
C GLU A 452 -11.18 -17.39 17.67
N GLY A 453 -11.64 -18.11 16.65
CA GLY A 453 -11.97 -17.53 15.32
C GLY A 453 -13.21 -16.65 15.28
N SER A 454 -13.93 -16.47 16.39
CA SER A 454 -15.04 -15.53 16.55
C SER A 454 -14.65 -14.23 17.26
N ALA A 455 -13.43 -14.14 17.79
CA ALA A 455 -12.93 -12.96 18.48
C ALA A 455 -12.06 -12.12 17.53
N CYS A 456 -12.63 -11.04 16.99
CA CYS A 456 -11.99 -10.14 16.03
C CYS A 456 -12.00 -8.70 16.52
N THR A 457 -11.03 -7.91 16.04
CA THR A 457 -11.10 -6.46 16.04
C THR A 457 -11.71 -6.00 14.72
N ARG A 458 -12.46 -4.92 14.74
CA ARG A 458 -13.19 -4.31 13.63
C ARG A 458 -14.20 -5.29 12.95
N GLU A 459 -15.28 -4.76 12.44
CA GLU A 459 -16.33 -5.55 11.79
C GLU A 459 -15.86 -6.12 10.44
N TRP A 460 -15.08 -5.37 9.68
CA TRP A 460 -14.33 -5.79 8.49
C TRP A 460 -13.13 -4.88 8.26
N PHE A 461 -12.16 -5.35 7.49
CA PHE A 461 -10.97 -4.59 7.15
C PHE A 461 -10.64 -4.73 5.65
N GLU A 462 -10.91 -3.66 4.89
CA GLU A 462 -10.85 -3.71 3.43
C GLU A 462 -9.43 -3.95 2.90
N TRP A 463 -8.41 -3.52 3.60
CA TRP A 463 -7.04 -3.85 3.25
C TRP A 463 -6.81 -5.36 3.29
N ALA A 464 -7.24 -6.03 4.33
CA ALA A 464 -7.14 -7.48 4.44
C ALA A 464 -8.02 -8.20 3.40
N ASN A 465 -9.22 -7.68 3.09
CA ASN A 465 -10.06 -8.19 2.01
C ASN A 465 -9.31 -8.16 0.66
N ALA A 466 -8.69 -7.02 0.30
CA ALA A 466 -7.92 -6.89 -0.93
C ALA A 466 -6.70 -7.83 -0.97
N MET A 467 -5.96 -7.94 0.15
CA MET A 467 -4.80 -8.84 0.24
C MET A 467 -5.19 -10.31 0.14
N PHE A 468 -6.37 -10.70 0.62
CA PHE A 468 -6.89 -12.05 0.42
C PHE A 468 -7.12 -12.36 -1.07
N VAL A 469 -7.68 -11.42 -1.83
CA VAL A 469 -7.81 -11.54 -3.29
C VAL A 469 -6.45 -11.77 -3.95
N VAL A 470 -5.42 -11.02 -3.54
CA VAL A 470 -4.05 -11.18 -4.08
C VAL A 470 -3.51 -12.58 -3.77
N LEU A 471 -3.62 -13.04 -2.51
CA LEU A 471 -3.15 -14.37 -2.11
C LEU A 471 -3.88 -15.49 -2.87
N TYR A 472 -5.21 -15.40 -2.95
CA TYR A 472 -6.03 -16.39 -3.65
C TYR A 472 -5.63 -16.50 -5.13
N GLU A 473 -5.61 -15.37 -5.85
CA GLU A 473 -5.29 -15.36 -7.28
C GLU A 473 -3.84 -15.78 -7.55
N ASP A 474 -2.90 -15.44 -6.68
CA ASP A 474 -1.51 -15.87 -6.81
C ASP A 474 -1.33 -17.36 -6.52
N SER A 475 -1.98 -17.90 -5.49
CA SER A 475 -1.85 -19.31 -5.10
C SER A 475 -2.59 -20.26 -6.04
N LEU A 476 -3.82 -19.95 -6.41
CA LEU A 476 -4.65 -20.87 -7.19
C LEU A 476 -4.56 -20.65 -8.72
N ARG A 477 -3.91 -19.56 -9.15
CA ARG A 477 -3.78 -19.19 -10.57
C ARG A 477 -5.11 -19.04 -11.28
N GLU A 478 -6.13 -18.65 -10.54
CA GLU A 478 -7.46 -18.36 -11.06
C GLU A 478 -7.95 -17.01 -10.51
N ARG A 479 -8.83 -16.35 -11.26
CA ARG A 479 -9.41 -15.09 -10.83
C ARG A 479 -10.67 -15.34 -10.01
N CYS A 480 -10.93 -14.50 -9.02
CA CYS A 480 -12.16 -14.54 -8.24
C CYS A 480 -13.43 -14.42 -9.11
N ASP A 481 -13.35 -13.68 -10.21
CA ASP A 481 -14.45 -13.36 -11.13
C ASP A 481 -14.49 -14.23 -12.40
N ALA A 482 -13.70 -15.31 -12.47
CA ALA A 482 -13.58 -16.14 -13.66
C ALA A 482 -14.90 -16.82 -14.08
N GLU A 483 -15.73 -17.24 -13.13
CA GLU A 483 -17.04 -17.88 -13.43
C GLU A 483 -18.07 -16.86 -13.92
N ALA A 484 -18.07 -15.65 -13.40
CA ALA A 484 -18.95 -14.57 -13.84
C ALA A 484 -18.62 -14.16 -15.30
N GLU A 485 -17.35 -14.10 -15.68
CA GLU A 485 -16.94 -13.87 -17.07
C GLU A 485 -17.35 -15.05 -17.99
N GLY A 486 -17.15 -16.28 -17.54
CA GLY A 486 -17.55 -17.48 -18.29
C GLY A 486 -19.06 -17.53 -18.56
N ASN A 487 -19.88 -17.24 -17.56
CA ASN A 487 -21.35 -17.20 -17.70
C ASN A 487 -21.78 -16.06 -18.63
N ARG A 488 -21.17 -14.89 -18.55
CA ARG A 488 -21.45 -13.75 -19.43
C ARG A 488 -21.13 -14.07 -20.91
N LEU A 489 -20.00 -14.69 -21.18
CA LEU A 489 -19.65 -15.11 -22.53
C LEU A 489 -20.59 -16.19 -23.05
N ALA A 490 -21.02 -17.13 -22.19
CA ALA A 490 -22.03 -18.14 -22.53
C ALA A 490 -23.41 -17.53 -22.81
N GLU A 491 -23.81 -16.48 -22.11
CA GLU A 491 -25.06 -15.74 -22.35
C GLU A 491 -25.02 -14.94 -23.66
N ILE A 492 -23.89 -14.30 -23.95
CA ILE A 492 -23.69 -13.60 -25.24
C ILE A 492 -23.76 -14.59 -26.39
N GLY A 493 -23.09 -15.74 -26.29
CA GLY A 493 -23.16 -16.82 -27.29
C GLY A 493 -24.56 -17.38 -27.46
N LYS A 494 -25.37 -17.48 -26.39
CA LYS A 494 -26.78 -17.90 -26.47
C LYS A 494 -27.68 -16.86 -27.13
N ARG A 495 -27.42 -15.57 -26.94
CA ARG A 495 -28.15 -14.46 -27.60
C ARG A 495 -27.87 -14.43 -29.11
N GLU A 496 -26.62 -14.69 -29.50
CA GLU A 496 -26.25 -14.79 -30.91
C GLU A 496 -26.83 -16.05 -31.60
N THR A 497 -27.07 -17.13 -30.86
CA THR A 497 -27.62 -18.39 -31.36
C THR A 497 -29.14 -18.50 -31.25
N GLY A 498 -29.86 -17.46 -30.78
CA GLY A 498 -31.32 -17.37 -30.82
C GLY A 498 -32.08 -18.25 -29.81
N THR A 499 -31.45 -18.81 -28.80
CA THR A 499 -32.09 -19.58 -27.73
C THR A 499 -32.59 -18.66 -26.62
N ALA A 500 -33.90 -18.65 -26.38
CA ALA A 500 -34.55 -17.78 -25.42
C ALA A 500 -34.06 -18.02 -23.97
N VAL A 501 -33.74 -16.92 -23.28
CA VAL A 501 -33.33 -16.92 -21.86
C VAL A 501 -34.59 -16.87 -20.98
N ILE A 502 -34.67 -17.73 -19.98
CA ILE A 502 -35.68 -17.70 -18.93
C ILE A 502 -35.30 -16.59 -17.92
N PRO A 503 -36.15 -15.59 -17.64
CA PRO A 503 -35.83 -14.57 -16.64
C PRO A 503 -35.93 -15.16 -15.23
N GLY A 504 -34.87 -15.06 -14.42
CA GLY A 504 -35.02 -15.37 -13.00
C GLY A 504 -33.77 -15.84 -12.21
N VAL A 505 -32.55 -15.74 -12.75
CA VAL A 505 -31.38 -15.96 -11.92
C VAL A 505 -30.56 -14.67 -11.89
N ALA A 506 -30.63 -13.96 -10.76
CA ALA A 506 -29.73 -12.84 -10.50
C ALA A 506 -28.28 -13.35 -10.53
N SER A 507 -27.46 -12.75 -11.38
CA SER A 507 -26.02 -13.00 -11.40
C SER A 507 -25.45 -12.65 -10.03
N SER A 508 -24.68 -13.55 -9.45
CA SER A 508 -23.99 -13.31 -8.16
C SER A 508 -22.80 -12.34 -8.28
N ASP A 509 -22.53 -11.83 -9.47
CA ASP A 509 -21.51 -10.81 -9.75
C ASP A 509 -22.17 -9.44 -9.93
N PRO A 510 -22.13 -8.56 -8.90
CA PRO A 510 -22.68 -7.21 -9.01
C PRO A 510 -22.00 -6.37 -10.11
N MET A 511 -20.78 -6.73 -10.54
CA MET A 511 -20.08 -6.07 -11.64
C MET A 511 -20.51 -6.59 -13.04
N ALA A 512 -21.26 -7.68 -13.11
CA ALA A 512 -21.90 -8.17 -14.33
C ALA A 512 -23.32 -7.63 -14.52
N ASP A 513 -23.92 -7.01 -13.48
CA ASP A 513 -25.26 -6.41 -13.53
C ASP A 513 -25.19 -5.03 -14.22
N PRO A 514 -25.84 -4.83 -15.39
CA PRO A 514 -25.96 -3.51 -16.00
C PRO A 514 -26.59 -2.47 -15.06
N LEU A 515 -27.51 -2.86 -14.17
CA LEU A 515 -28.16 -1.99 -13.19
C LEU A 515 -27.19 -1.54 -12.09
N PHE A 516 -26.14 -2.32 -11.77
CA PHE A 516 -25.10 -1.90 -10.84
C PHE A 516 -24.31 -0.71 -11.42
N TYR A 517 -23.98 -0.75 -12.71
CA TYR A 517 -23.31 0.36 -13.39
C TYR A 517 -24.23 1.56 -13.57
N GLU A 518 -25.51 1.35 -13.92
CA GLU A 518 -26.49 2.42 -13.97
C GLU A 518 -26.74 3.03 -12.59
N SER A 519 -26.74 2.22 -11.52
CA SER A 519 -26.84 2.69 -10.13
C SER A 519 -25.58 3.45 -9.70
N LEU A 520 -24.39 2.96 -10.04
CA LEU A 520 -23.13 3.68 -9.77
C LEU A 520 -23.04 4.95 -10.63
N GLU A 521 -23.43 4.90 -11.91
CA GLU A 521 -23.52 6.06 -12.78
C GLU A 521 -24.63 7.03 -12.34
N ALA A 522 -25.78 6.53 -11.87
CA ALA A 522 -26.85 7.35 -11.33
C ALA A 522 -26.45 8.01 -10.00
N GLN A 523 -25.74 7.32 -9.12
CA GLN A 523 -25.18 7.91 -7.90
C GLN A 523 -24.11 8.97 -8.20
N ILE A 524 -23.35 8.80 -9.29
CA ILE A 524 -22.38 9.80 -9.77
C ILE A 524 -23.08 10.99 -10.44
N HIS A 525 -24.31 10.82 -11.00
CA HIS A 525 -25.04 11.84 -11.75
C HIS A 525 -26.14 12.56 -10.97
N PHE A 526 -26.58 12.06 -9.80
CA PHE A 526 -27.76 12.54 -9.07
C PHE A 526 -27.45 13.14 -7.69
N MET A 527 -26.34 13.85 -7.51
CA MET A 527 -26.23 14.74 -6.34
C MET A 527 -26.03 16.20 -6.81
N PRO A 528 -26.84 17.14 -6.24
CA PRO A 528 -26.82 18.55 -6.61
C PRO A 528 -25.53 19.26 -6.24
#